data_128aae3fbbddd33a065d04dfd076e683
#
_entry.id   128aae3fbbddd33a065d04dfd076e683
#
_cell.length_a   1.000
_cell.length_b   1.000
_cell.length_c   1.000
_cell.angle_alpha   90.00
_cell.angle_beta   90.00
_cell.angle_gamma   90.00
#
_symmetry.space_group_name_H-M   'P 1'
#
loop_
_entity.id
_entity.type
_entity.pdbx_description
1 polymer ?
#
loop_
_entity_poly.entity_id
_entity_poly.type
_entity_poly.pdbx_seq_one_letter_code
_entity_poly.pdbx_strand_id
1 'polypeptide(L)'
;MTWTLARRAARLEPSTIREILKVTERPGIVSLAGGLPAAETFPVEAMAEACARVLAEQGQQALQYSASEGFGPLRDWVAAQLAGHGLRVDSSQVLITTGSQQGLDLVGKVLIDPGSRVAVESPTYLGALQAFSPFEPEFHALDGDAQGPLPAALAAARGARFAYLLPNYQNPSGRCLGADRRLALVEAAAAAGLPLVEDNPYGDLWFDAPPPPPLASWAGDAAVYLGSFSKVLAPGLRLGYLAAPKALFPKLLQAKQAADLHTPGFNQRLAYEVVRDGFLERHVPTIRARYKAQRDAMRAALERHLPAGCRWQLPAGGMFFWIELPAGLDAAALLPRAVAAGVAYVPGAPFYAQTPRRDTLRLSFVTVSPERIEAGVALLGGVLAEALRDPAALSEAAA
;
A
#
# COMPACT_ATOMS: atom_id res chain seq x y z
N MET A 1 13.56 -34.21 18.14
CA MET A 1 12.60 -34.15 17.01
C MET A 1 12.89 -32.91 16.19
N THR A 2 13.04 -33.03 14.87
CA THR A 2 13.22 -31.91 13.94
C THR A 2 11.94 -31.75 13.10
N TRP A 3 11.45 -30.53 12.95
CA TRP A 3 10.31 -30.23 12.10
C TRP A 3 10.74 -30.20 10.64
N THR A 4 10.01 -30.90 9.77
CA THR A 4 10.21 -30.79 8.32
C THR A 4 9.33 -29.67 7.78
N LEU A 5 9.95 -28.59 7.30
CA LEU A 5 9.22 -27.45 6.73
C LEU A 5 8.70 -27.75 5.33
N ALA A 6 7.56 -27.16 4.99
CA ALA A 6 7.08 -27.17 3.60
C ALA A 6 8.05 -26.38 2.69
N ARG A 7 8.20 -26.78 1.42
CA ARG A 7 9.09 -26.11 0.44
C ARG A 7 8.80 -24.59 0.36
N ARG A 8 7.54 -24.21 0.34
CA ARG A 8 7.12 -22.79 0.29
C ARG A 8 7.57 -21.99 1.53
N ALA A 9 7.80 -22.63 2.68
CA ALA A 9 8.24 -21.93 3.89
C ALA A 9 9.66 -21.36 3.72
N ALA A 10 10.49 -21.92 2.85
CA ALA A 10 11.80 -21.36 2.52
C ALA A 10 11.74 -20.00 1.79
N ARG A 11 10.57 -19.63 1.25
CA ARG A 11 10.34 -18.34 0.61
C ARG A 11 9.77 -17.27 1.56
N LEU A 12 9.50 -17.64 2.81
CA LEU A 12 9.05 -16.70 3.83
C LEU A 12 10.27 -15.98 4.41
N GLU A 13 10.41 -14.72 4.05
CA GLU A 13 11.49 -13.87 4.56
C GLU A 13 10.95 -12.87 5.57
N PRO A 14 11.76 -12.45 6.56
CA PRO A 14 11.40 -11.35 7.43
C PRO A 14 11.07 -10.09 6.62
N SER A 15 10.07 -9.33 7.07
CA SER A 15 9.74 -8.07 6.40
C SER A 15 10.87 -7.06 6.58
N THR A 16 11.55 -6.71 5.49
CA THR A 16 12.61 -5.68 5.47
C THR A 16 12.15 -4.37 6.11
N ILE A 17 10.90 -3.96 5.84
CA ILE A 17 10.33 -2.75 6.46
C ILE A 17 10.24 -2.91 7.98
N ARG A 18 9.82 -4.08 8.50
CA ARG A 18 9.73 -4.31 9.95
C ARG A 18 11.09 -4.30 10.61
N GLU A 19 12.11 -4.85 9.99
CA GLU A 19 13.47 -4.80 10.52
C GLU A 19 13.99 -3.35 10.58
N ILE A 20 13.74 -2.56 9.55
CA ILE A 20 14.07 -1.13 9.54
C ILE A 20 13.29 -0.39 10.64
N LEU A 21 11.98 -0.67 10.79
CA LEU A 21 11.15 -0.02 11.81
C LEU A 21 11.65 -0.29 13.24
N LYS A 22 12.16 -1.49 13.55
CA LYS A 22 12.77 -1.79 14.87
C LYS A 22 13.94 -0.83 15.21
N VAL A 23 14.72 -0.45 14.20
CA VAL A 23 15.83 0.49 14.38
C VAL A 23 15.33 1.92 14.54
N THR A 24 14.22 2.27 13.88
CA THR A 24 13.67 3.63 13.84
C THR A 24 12.84 4.00 15.08
N GLU A 25 12.48 3.03 15.91
CA GLU A 25 11.78 3.25 17.19
C GLU A 25 12.71 3.74 18.31
N ARG A 26 14.02 3.83 18.05
CA ARG A 26 14.99 4.33 19.02
C ARG A 26 14.80 5.83 19.28
N PRO A 27 14.88 6.29 20.55
CA PRO A 27 14.81 7.72 20.87
C PRO A 27 15.86 8.54 20.10
N GLY A 28 15.47 9.72 19.63
CA GLY A 28 16.38 10.63 18.94
C GLY A 28 16.40 10.48 17.40
N ILE A 29 15.83 9.40 16.83
CA ILE A 29 15.78 9.22 15.38
C ILE A 29 14.54 9.91 14.79
N VAL A 30 14.73 10.68 13.73
CA VAL A 30 13.63 11.15 12.86
C VAL A 30 13.27 10.05 11.88
N SER A 31 12.17 9.34 12.15
CA SER A 31 11.74 8.25 11.27
C SER A 31 10.92 8.77 10.09
N LEU A 32 11.53 8.81 8.91
CA LEU A 32 10.87 9.02 7.61
C LEU A 32 10.63 7.68 6.88
N ALA A 33 10.77 6.55 7.59
CA ALA A 33 10.69 5.20 7.01
C ALA A 33 9.27 4.62 7.05
N GLY A 34 8.48 4.91 8.09
CA GLY A 34 7.22 4.24 8.38
C GLY A 34 6.13 4.49 7.33
N GLY A 35 5.40 3.45 6.98
CA GLY A 35 4.17 3.54 6.17
C GLY A 35 2.89 3.57 7.03
N LEU A 36 3.00 4.02 8.28
CA LEU A 36 1.88 4.14 9.22
C LEU A 36 1.15 5.48 8.99
N PRO A 37 -0.18 5.53 9.10
CA PRO A 37 -0.90 6.80 9.18
C PRO A 37 -0.56 7.53 10.48
N ALA A 38 -0.76 8.84 10.50
CA ALA A 38 -0.54 9.67 11.69
C ALA A 38 -1.55 9.28 12.79
N ALA A 39 -1.06 8.91 13.98
CA ALA A 39 -1.91 8.46 15.08
C ALA A 39 -2.89 9.55 15.55
N GLU A 40 -2.50 10.81 15.43
CA GLU A 40 -3.33 11.97 15.78
C GLU A 40 -4.55 12.16 14.86
N THR A 41 -4.60 11.43 13.74
CA THR A 41 -5.77 11.41 12.85
C THR A 41 -6.77 10.31 13.20
N PHE A 42 -6.50 9.47 14.18
CA PHE A 42 -7.45 8.41 14.54
C PHE A 42 -8.66 8.99 15.30
N PRO A 43 -9.89 8.63 14.89
CA PRO A 43 -11.10 9.18 15.48
C PRO A 43 -11.47 8.46 16.79
N VAL A 44 -10.64 8.61 17.83
CA VAL A 44 -10.75 7.86 19.10
C VAL A 44 -12.10 8.07 19.78
N GLU A 45 -12.61 9.33 19.82
CA GLU A 45 -13.89 9.66 20.44
C GLU A 45 -15.06 9.00 19.71
N ALA A 46 -15.12 9.13 18.38
CA ALA A 46 -16.15 8.49 17.57
C ALA A 46 -16.12 6.95 17.69
N MET A 47 -14.91 6.37 17.81
CA MET A 47 -14.74 4.93 18.06
C MET A 47 -15.25 4.53 19.44
N ALA A 48 -14.98 5.31 20.50
CA ALA A 48 -15.45 5.02 21.84
C ALA A 48 -17.00 5.06 21.93
N GLU A 49 -17.61 6.07 21.33
CA GLU A 49 -19.08 6.19 21.25
C GLU A 49 -19.70 5.03 20.47
N ALA A 50 -19.15 4.71 19.30
CA ALA A 50 -19.63 3.62 18.47
C ALA A 50 -19.47 2.26 19.19
N CYS A 51 -18.36 2.05 19.91
CA CYS A 51 -18.15 0.86 20.72
C CYS A 51 -19.24 0.71 21.80
N ALA A 52 -19.55 1.77 22.52
CA ALA A 52 -20.61 1.78 23.52
C ALA A 52 -21.98 1.46 22.91
N ARG A 53 -22.34 2.06 21.78
CA ARG A 53 -23.60 1.77 21.07
C ARG A 53 -23.68 0.33 20.60
N VAL A 54 -22.64 -0.19 19.94
CA VAL A 54 -22.61 -1.58 19.45
C VAL A 54 -22.81 -2.57 20.59
N LEU A 55 -22.15 -2.38 21.73
CA LEU A 55 -22.29 -3.28 22.89
C LEU A 55 -23.68 -3.16 23.54
N ALA A 56 -24.23 -1.97 23.63
CA ALA A 56 -25.54 -1.75 24.25
C ALA A 56 -26.69 -2.30 23.36
N GLU A 57 -26.64 -2.08 22.05
CA GLU A 57 -27.75 -2.37 21.14
C GLU A 57 -27.63 -3.76 20.47
N GLN A 58 -26.42 -4.25 20.22
CA GLN A 58 -26.13 -5.43 19.42
C GLN A 58 -25.08 -6.36 20.08
N GLY A 59 -24.84 -6.23 21.39
CA GLY A 59 -23.73 -6.85 22.08
C GLY A 59 -23.64 -8.38 21.86
N GLN A 60 -24.76 -9.10 21.97
CA GLN A 60 -24.78 -10.54 21.76
C GLN A 60 -24.41 -10.93 20.33
N GLN A 61 -24.95 -10.21 19.32
CA GLN A 61 -24.66 -10.47 17.91
C GLN A 61 -23.23 -10.03 17.53
N ALA A 62 -22.74 -8.97 18.14
CA ALA A 62 -21.40 -8.44 17.89
C ALA A 62 -20.29 -9.37 18.41
N LEU A 63 -20.57 -10.12 19.48
CA LEU A 63 -19.64 -11.07 20.10
C LEU A 63 -19.79 -12.51 19.60
N GLN A 64 -20.79 -12.81 18.76
CA GLN A 64 -21.03 -14.11 18.16
C GLN A 64 -20.25 -14.24 16.84
N TYR A 65 -20.14 -15.49 16.35
CA TYR A 65 -19.68 -15.74 14.98
C TYR A 65 -20.51 -14.97 13.96
N SER A 66 -19.86 -14.55 12.85
CA SER A 66 -20.45 -13.72 11.83
C SER A 66 -20.41 -14.41 10.45
N ALA A 67 -21.11 -13.85 9.47
CA ALA A 67 -21.03 -14.32 8.09
C ALA A 67 -19.60 -14.17 7.54
N SER A 68 -19.18 -15.15 6.76
CA SER A 68 -17.83 -15.17 6.17
C SER A 68 -17.61 -14.07 5.16
N GLU A 69 -18.67 -13.68 4.45
CA GLU A 69 -18.67 -12.55 3.50
C GLU A 69 -18.46 -11.20 4.21
N GLY A 70 -18.84 -11.12 5.46
CA GLY A 70 -18.83 -9.93 6.27
C GLY A 70 -20.22 -9.41 6.63
N PHE A 71 -20.24 -8.42 7.51
CA PHE A 71 -21.45 -7.74 8.00
C PHE A 71 -22.19 -7.04 6.86
N GLY A 72 -23.44 -7.45 6.59
CA GLY A 72 -24.23 -6.97 5.45
C GLY A 72 -24.25 -5.45 5.30
N PRO A 73 -24.65 -4.67 6.35
CA PRO A 73 -24.67 -3.22 6.27
C PRO A 73 -23.30 -2.59 5.94
N LEU A 74 -22.19 -3.16 6.37
CA LEU A 74 -20.86 -2.67 6.00
C LEU A 74 -20.54 -2.97 4.53
N ARG A 75 -20.96 -4.14 4.00
CA ARG A 75 -20.81 -4.49 2.59
C ARG A 75 -21.62 -3.57 1.68
N ASP A 76 -22.87 -3.25 2.07
CA ASP A 76 -23.74 -2.32 1.35
C ASP A 76 -23.12 -0.91 1.36
N TRP A 77 -22.59 -0.46 2.49
CA TRP A 77 -21.88 0.81 2.60
C TRP A 77 -20.65 0.85 1.68
N VAL A 78 -19.82 -0.22 1.68
CA VAL A 78 -18.65 -0.31 0.78
C VAL A 78 -19.08 -0.23 -0.68
N ALA A 79 -20.11 -0.95 -1.09
CA ALA A 79 -20.62 -0.90 -2.47
C ALA A 79 -21.09 0.52 -2.86
N ALA A 80 -21.76 1.24 -1.94
CA ALA A 80 -22.16 2.63 -2.16
C ALA A 80 -20.95 3.57 -2.29
N GLN A 81 -19.92 3.42 -1.45
CA GLN A 81 -18.67 4.21 -1.56
C GLN A 81 -17.95 3.94 -2.89
N LEU A 82 -17.86 2.70 -3.30
CA LEU A 82 -17.25 2.34 -4.59
C LEU A 82 -18.03 2.94 -5.77
N ALA A 83 -19.36 2.96 -5.70
CA ALA A 83 -20.19 3.61 -6.70
C ALA A 83 -19.93 5.11 -6.78
N GLY A 84 -19.73 5.77 -5.63
CA GLY A 84 -19.30 7.18 -5.54
C GLY A 84 -17.95 7.46 -6.21
N HIS A 85 -17.06 6.49 -6.22
CA HIS A 85 -15.76 6.56 -6.91
C HIS A 85 -15.82 6.09 -8.38
N GLY A 86 -16.99 5.75 -8.90
CA GLY A 86 -17.19 5.32 -10.28
C GLY A 86 -17.13 3.80 -10.51
N LEU A 87 -16.91 3.00 -9.47
CA LEU A 87 -16.91 1.53 -9.56
C LEU A 87 -18.24 0.97 -9.02
N ARG A 88 -19.12 0.54 -9.92
CA ARG A 88 -20.42 -0.05 -9.56
C ARG A 88 -20.30 -1.55 -9.38
N VAL A 89 -20.51 -2.01 -8.15
CA VAL A 89 -20.56 -3.42 -7.77
C VAL A 89 -21.79 -3.68 -6.90
N ASP A 90 -22.32 -4.91 -6.99
CA ASP A 90 -23.34 -5.37 -6.05
C ASP A 90 -22.68 -5.74 -4.71
N SER A 91 -23.35 -5.50 -3.58
CA SER A 91 -22.79 -5.86 -2.27
C SER A 91 -22.51 -7.36 -2.11
N SER A 92 -23.19 -8.24 -2.90
CA SER A 92 -22.88 -9.66 -2.98
C SER A 92 -21.50 -9.97 -3.56
N GLN A 93 -20.87 -9.00 -4.24
CA GLN A 93 -19.52 -9.09 -4.80
C GLN A 93 -18.46 -8.53 -3.82
N VAL A 94 -18.86 -7.97 -2.68
CA VAL A 94 -17.97 -7.40 -1.66
C VAL A 94 -17.69 -8.42 -0.57
N LEU A 95 -16.43 -8.71 -0.32
CA LEU A 95 -15.92 -9.55 0.78
C LEU A 95 -15.14 -8.69 1.75
N ILE A 96 -15.55 -8.65 3.02
CA ILE A 96 -14.79 -7.98 4.09
C ILE A 96 -13.62 -8.86 4.50
N THR A 97 -12.43 -8.27 4.56
CA THR A 97 -11.18 -8.97 4.85
C THR A 97 -10.49 -8.41 6.10
N THR A 98 -9.60 -9.18 6.68
CA THR A 98 -8.77 -8.76 7.82
C THR A 98 -7.60 -7.88 7.31
N GLY A 99 -7.96 -6.68 6.83
CA GLY A 99 -7.12 -5.76 6.07
C GLY A 99 -6.94 -6.20 4.61
N SER A 100 -6.52 -5.28 3.74
CA SER A 100 -6.24 -5.58 2.32
C SER A 100 -5.12 -6.62 2.15
N GLN A 101 -4.21 -6.75 3.13
CA GLN A 101 -3.18 -7.79 3.12
C GLN A 101 -3.76 -9.21 3.04
N GLN A 102 -4.86 -9.48 3.75
CA GLN A 102 -5.57 -10.75 3.59
C GLN A 102 -6.21 -10.85 2.20
N GLY A 103 -6.73 -9.75 1.65
CA GLY A 103 -7.25 -9.74 0.28
C GLY A 103 -6.18 -10.19 -0.73
N LEU A 104 -4.94 -9.70 -0.59
CA LEU A 104 -3.80 -10.14 -1.41
C LEU A 104 -3.49 -11.62 -1.22
N ASP A 105 -3.45 -12.12 0.03
CA ASP A 105 -3.23 -13.54 0.32
C ASP A 105 -4.31 -14.43 -0.32
N LEU A 106 -5.58 -14.03 -0.22
CA LEU A 106 -6.70 -14.77 -0.83
C LEU A 106 -6.60 -14.80 -2.36
N VAL A 107 -6.25 -13.67 -2.99
CA VAL A 107 -6.01 -13.58 -4.43
C VAL A 107 -4.86 -14.51 -4.83
N GLY A 108 -3.74 -14.46 -4.11
CA GLY A 108 -2.61 -15.35 -4.34
C GLY A 108 -2.99 -16.83 -4.19
N LYS A 109 -3.70 -17.17 -3.14
CA LYS A 109 -4.15 -18.54 -2.84
C LYS A 109 -5.08 -19.14 -3.90
N VAL A 110 -5.91 -18.30 -4.51
CA VAL A 110 -6.92 -18.76 -5.50
C VAL A 110 -6.38 -18.74 -6.92
N LEU A 111 -5.43 -17.83 -7.25
CA LEU A 111 -5.02 -17.60 -8.64
C LEU A 111 -3.58 -18.02 -8.97
N ILE A 112 -2.72 -18.29 -7.97
CA ILE A 112 -1.31 -18.58 -8.21
C ILE A 112 -1.01 -20.04 -7.92
N ASP A 113 -0.54 -20.76 -8.94
CA ASP A 113 0.15 -22.05 -8.81
C ASP A 113 1.67 -21.82 -8.84
N PRO A 114 2.50 -22.74 -8.30
CA PRO A 114 3.96 -22.68 -8.46
C PRO A 114 4.37 -22.52 -9.92
N GLY A 115 5.21 -21.51 -10.20
CA GLY A 115 5.64 -21.17 -11.56
C GLY A 115 4.65 -20.32 -12.36
N SER A 116 3.49 -19.95 -11.79
CA SER A 116 2.57 -19.00 -12.44
C SER A 116 3.22 -17.63 -12.59
N ARG A 117 3.12 -17.04 -13.78
CA ARG A 117 3.57 -15.66 -14.00
C ARG A 117 2.59 -14.67 -13.37
N VAL A 118 3.12 -13.70 -12.64
CA VAL A 118 2.36 -12.58 -12.06
C VAL A 118 3.04 -11.28 -12.47
N ALA A 119 2.31 -10.44 -13.21
CA ALA A 119 2.81 -9.14 -13.63
C ALA A 119 2.66 -8.11 -12.49
N VAL A 120 3.72 -7.34 -12.23
CA VAL A 120 3.75 -6.34 -11.15
C VAL A 120 4.43 -5.07 -11.62
N GLU A 121 4.05 -3.93 -11.07
CA GLU A 121 4.75 -2.66 -11.31
C GLU A 121 6.23 -2.74 -10.86
N SER A 122 7.06 -1.87 -11.39
CA SER A 122 8.47 -1.75 -11.02
C SER A 122 8.84 -0.28 -10.75
N PRO A 123 9.00 0.14 -9.48
CA PRO A 123 8.82 -0.63 -8.25
C PRO A 123 7.35 -0.92 -7.92
N THR A 124 7.09 -1.87 -6.99
CA THR A 124 5.75 -2.24 -6.52
C THR A 124 5.67 -2.38 -4.98
N TYR A 125 4.47 -2.59 -4.45
CA TYR A 125 4.25 -2.76 -3.02
C TYR A 125 4.88 -4.05 -2.48
N LEU A 126 5.82 -3.89 -1.55
CA LEU A 126 6.53 -5.02 -0.94
C LEU A 126 5.59 -6.01 -0.24
N GLY A 127 4.50 -5.52 0.38
CA GLY A 127 3.51 -6.39 1.02
C GLY A 127 2.76 -7.29 0.05
N ALA A 128 2.59 -6.91 -1.22
CA ALA A 128 2.04 -7.78 -2.24
C ALA A 128 3.04 -8.85 -2.68
N LEU A 129 4.32 -8.47 -2.89
CA LEU A 129 5.37 -9.45 -3.18
C LEU A 129 5.47 -10.50 -2.06
N GLN A 130 5.40 -10.06 -0.79
CA GLN A 130 5.42 -10.96 0.37
C GLN A 130 4.16 -11.85 0.44
N ALA A 131 2.97 -11.32 0.12
CA ALA A 131 1.73 -12.09 0.12
C ALA A 131 1.71 -13.17 -0.97
N PHE A 132 2.29 -12.88 -2.14
CA PHE A 132 2.31 -13.81 -3.27
C PHE A 132 3.45 -14.83 -3.21
N SER A 133 4.61 -14.47 -2.63
CA SER A 133 5.81 -15.32 -2.59
C SER A 133 5.58 -16.75 -2.07
N PRO A 134 4.72 -17.02 -1.06
CA PRO A 134 4.45 -18.38 -0.59
C PRO A 134 3.81 -19.29 -1.64
N PHE A 135 3.18 -18.74 -2.68
CA PHE A 135 2.57 -19.48 -3.77
C PHE A 135 3.54 -19.73 -4.93
N GLU A 136 4.80 -19.35 -4.77
CA GLU A 136 5.89 -19.60 -5.71
C GLU A 136 5.68 -19.04 -7.13
N PRO A 137 5.21 -17.77 -7.29
CA PRO A 137 5.07 -17.17 -8.61
C PRO A 137 6.42 -16.87 -9.28
N GLU A 138 6.37 -16.72 -10.59
CA GLU A 138 7.38 -16.03 -11.38
C GLU A 138 6.92 -14.59 -11.59
N PHE A 139 7.51 -13.65 -10.86
CA PHE A 139 7.19 -12.24 -11.05
C PHE A 139 7.69 -11.74 -12.41
N HIS A 140 6.88 -10.94 -13.07
CA HIS A 140 7.19 -10.23 -14.30
C HIS A 140 7.05 -8.73 -14.06
N ALA A 141 8.20 -8.04 -13.98
CA ALA A 141 8.22 -6.60 -13.79
C ALA A 141 7.72 -5.90 -15.06
N LEU A 142 6.74 -5.02 -14.91
CA LEU A 142 6.20 -4.21 -15.99
C LEU A 142 7.12 -3.01 -16.23
N ASP A 143 7.59 -2.83 -17.44
CA ASP A 143 8.29 -1.62 -17.85
C ASP A 143 7.37 -0.40 -17.70
N GLY A 144 7.95 0.71 -17.29
CA GLY A 144 7.23 1.95 -17.02
C GLY A 144 8.04 3.21 -17.30
N ASP A 145 7.32 4.32 -17.31
CA ASP A 145 7.88 5.67 -17.40
C ASP A 145 7.46 6.53 -16.19
N ALA A 146 7.65 7.83 -16.29
CA ALA A 146 7.24 8.78 -15.26
C ALA A 146 5.72 8.75 -14.96
N GLN A 147 4.89 8.28 -15.90
CA GLN A 147 3.44 8.18 -15.75
C GLN A 147 2.96 6.78 -15.27
N GLY A 148 3.86 5.82 -15.12
CA GLY A 148 3.54 4.47 -14.64
C GLY A 148 3.81 3.37 -15.65
N PRO A 149 3.23 2.17 -15.47
CA PRO A 149 3.41 1.07 -16.39
C PRO A 149 3.03 1.44 -17.83
N LEU A 150 3.79 0.95 -18.79
CA LEU A 150 3.49 1.12 -20.20
C LEU A 150 2.40 0.15 -20.65
N PRO A 151 1.41 0.55 -21.46
CA PRO A 151 0.42 -0.37 -22.03
C PRO A 151 1.05 -1.54 -22.78
N ALA A 152 2.14 -1.30 -23.50
CA ALA A 152 2.90 -2.34 -24.19
C ALA A 152 3.47 -3.40 -23.24
N ALA A 153 3.85 -3.03 -22.01
CA ALA A 153 4.35 -3.97 -21.01
C ALA A 153 3.24 -4.94 -20.54
N LEU A 154 1.99 -4.46 -20.42
CA LEU A 154 0.86 -5.34 -20.14
C LEU A 154 0.58 -6.29 -21.32
N ALA A 155 0.66 -5.80 -22.54
CA ALA A 155 0.52 -6.65 -23.72
C ALA A 155 1.61 -7.74 -23.78
N ALA A 156 2.84 -7.42 -23.39
CA ALA A 156 3.95 -8.37 -23.29
C ALA A 156 3.78 -9.39 -22.14
N ALA A 157 3.00 -9.05 -21.11
CA ALA A 157 2.69 -9.94 -19.98
C ALA A 157 1.58 -10.95 -20.29
N ARG A 158 1.16 -11.10 -21.55
CA ARG A 158 0.19 -12.12 -21.97
C ARG A 158 0.54 -13.51 -21.38
N GLY A 159 -0.48 -14.20 -20.84
CA GLY A 159 -0.32 -15.49 -20.17
C GLY A 159 0.06 -15.41 -18.69
N ALA A 160 0.27 -14.23 -18.14
CA ALA A 160 0.31 -14.07 -16.69
C ALA A 160 -1.09 -14.30 -16.08
N ARG A 161 -1.13 -14.73 -14.82
CA ARG A 161 -2.40 -14.97 -14.11
C ARG A 161 -3.18 -13.68 -13.90
N PHE A 162 -2.48 -12.60 -13.58
CA PHE A 162 -3.03 -11.25 -13.45
C PHE A 162 -1.88 -10.22 -13.46
N ALA A 163 -2.25 -8.94 -13.62
CA ALA A 163 -1.40 -7.80 -13.34
C ALA A 163 -1.84 -7.11 -12.05
N TYR A 164 -0.92 -6.94 -11.09
CA TYR A 164 -1.13 -6.22 -9.83
C TYR A 164 -0.69 -4.77 -9.98
N LEU A 165 -1.60 -3.83 -9.75
CA LEU A 165 -1.42 -2.40 -9.96
C LEU A 165 -1.92 -1.57 -8.77
N LEU A 166 -1.19 -0.50 -8.42
CA LEU A 166 -1.60 0.53 -7.47
C LEU A 166 -1.75 1.88 -8.19
N PRO A 167 -2.90 2.17 -8.77
CA PRO A 167 -3.06 3.36 -9.62
C PRO A 167 -3.08 4.68 -8.85
N ASN A 168 -3.34 4.66 -7.54
CA ASN A 168 -3.49 5.85 -6.70
C ASN A 168 -2.37 5.98 -5.68
N TYR A 169 -1.53 7.01 -5.81
CA TYR A 169 -0.50 7.39 -4.82
C TYR A 169 0.33 6.20 -4.37
N GLN A 170 0.79 5.45 -5.37
CA GLN A 170 1.44 4.15 -5.25
C GLN A 170 2.50 4.10 -4.13
N ASN A 171 2.52 3.01 -3.39
CA ASN A 171 3.63 2.65 -2.53
C ASN A 171 4.61 1.74 -3.30
N PRO A 172 5.86 2.20 -3.61
CA PRO A 172 6.56 3.29 -2.92
C PRO A 172 6.59 4.63 -3.67
N SER A 173 6.23 4.70 -4.95
CA SER A 173 6.58 5.81 -5.84
C SER A 173 5.81 7.12 -5.58
N GLY A 174 4.70 7.08 -4.84
CA GLY A 174 3.80 8.23 -4.68
C GLY A 174 3.02 8.60 -5.95
N ARG A 175 3.21 7.87 -7.04
CA ARG A 175 2.61 8.15 -8.35
C ARG A 175 1.11 7.93 -8.35
N CYS A 176 0.38 8.76 -9.09
CA CYS A 176 -1.02 8.56 -9.42
C CYS A 176 -1.17 8.47 -10.95
N LEU A 177 -1.80 7.40 -11.44
CA LEU A 177 -2.03 7.23 -12.88
C LEU A 177 -3.12 8.19 -13.36
N GLY A 178 -2.85 8.92 -14.43
CA GLY A 178 -3.85 9.76 -15.12
C GLY A 178 -4.91 8.93 -15.86
N ALA A 179 -6.04 9.54 -16.18
CA ALA A 179 -7.18 8.87 -16.82
C ALA A 179 -6.80 8.16 -18.13
N ASP A 180 -6.08 8.86 -19.02
CA ASP A 180 -5.68 8.31 -20.32
C ASP A 180 -4.76 7.08 -20.15
N ARG A 181 -3.82 7.12 -19.18
CA ARG A 181 -2.95 5.98 -18.89
C ARG A 181 -3.76 4.80 -18.36
N ARG A 182 -4.74 5.05 -17.49
CA ARG A 182 -5.62 3.99 -16.96
C ARG A 182 -6.40 3.31 -18.07
N LEU A 183 -7.03 4.09 -18.95
CA LEU A 183 -7.80 3.55 -20.06
C LEU A 183 -6.91 2.71 -21.00
N ALA A 184 -5.74 3.23 -21.38
CA ALA A 184 -4.81 2.50 -22.22
C ALA A 184 -4.29 1.20 -21.59
N LEU A 185 -4.10 1.18 -20.27
CA LEU A 185 -3.73 -0.05 -19.55
C LEU A 185 -4.87 -1.08 -19.55
N VAL A 186 -6.10 -0.66 -19.34
CA VAL A 186 -7.28 -1.55 -19.38
C VAL A 186 -7.47 -2.14 -20.77
N GLU A 187 -7.36 -1.32 -21.84
CA GLU A 187 -7.45 -1.77 -23.22
C GLU A 187 -6.35 -2.78 -23.57
N ALA A 188 -5.10 -2.51 -23.16
CA ALA A 188 -3.97 -3.43 -23.37
C ALA A 188 -4.15 -4.74 -22.59
N ALA A 189 -4.61 -4.68 -21.36
CA ALA A 189 -4.91 -5.86 -20.55
C ALA A 189 -6.03 -6.70 -21.16
N ALA A 190 -7.11 -6.08 -21.63
CA ALA A 190 -8.21 -6.75 -22.31
C ALA A 190 -7.75 -7.44 -23.60
N ALA A 191 -6.97 -6.77 -24.44
CA ALA A 191 -6.40 -7.33 -25.66
C ALA A 191 -5.44 -8.50 -25.39
N ALA A 192 -4.75 -8.50 -24.23
CA ALA A 192 -3.88 -9.58 -23.80
C ALA A 192 -4.64 -10.72 -23.11
N GLY A 193 -5.93 -10.55 -22.76
CA GLY A 193 -6.68 -11.48 -21.90
C GLY A 193 -6.11 -11.57 -20.48
N LEU A 194 -5.57 -10.46 -19.98
CA LEU A 194 -4.87 -10.38 -18.71
C LEU A 194 -5.77 -9.73 -17.64
N PRO A 195 -6.23 -10.49 -16.61
CA PRO A 195 -6.98 -9.93 -15.49
C PRO A 195 -6.16 -8.92 -14.69
N LEU A 196 -6.85 -7.97 -14.06
CA LEU A 196 -6.25 -6.93 -13.21
C LEU A 196 -6.57 -7.18 -11.73
N VAL A 197 -5.60 -6.92 -10.88
CA VAL A 197 -5.78 -6.79 -9.43
C VAL A 197 -5.38 -5.37 -9.07
N GLU A 198 -6.38 -4.54 -8.80
CA GLU A 198 -6.22 -3.15 -8.41
C GLU A 198 -6.21 -3.02 -6.90
N ASP A 199 -5.11 -2.50 -6.33
CA ASP A 199 -4.99 -2.24 -4.89
C ASP A 199 -5.06 -0.74 -4.64
N ASN A 200 -6.05 -0.29 -3.85
CA ASN A 200 -6.32 1.13 -3.66
C ASN A 200 -6.46 1.52 -2.17
N PRO A 201 -5.39 1.45 -1.38
CA PRO A 201 -5.44 1.87 0.02
C PRO A 201 -5.34 3.40 0.21
N TYR A 202 -4.99 4.17 -0.84
CA TYR A 202 -4.66 5.59 -0.73
C TYR A 202 -5.58 6.51 -1.54
N GLY A 203 -6.54 6.00 -2.30
CA GLY A 203 -7.35 6.79 -3.24
C GLY A 203 -8.06 7.99 -2.62
N ASP A 204 -8.43 7.90 -1.35
CA ASP A 204 -9.06 8.99 -0.61
C ASP A 204 -8.08 10.05 -0.09
N LEU A 205 -6.77 9.80 -0.16
CA LEU A 205 -5.74 10.70 0.37
C LEU A 205 -5.16 11.65 -0.69
N TRP A 206 -6.01 12.19 -1.53
CA TRP A 206 -5.64 13.22 -2.51
C TRP A 206 -5.53 14.61 -1.87
N PHE A 207 -4.75 15.54 -2.49
CA PHE A 207 -4.51 16.86 -1.91
C PHE A 207 -5.27 17.98 -2.64
N ASP A 208 -5.22 18.03 -3.95
CA ASP A 208 -5.79 19.13 -4.71
C ASP A 208 -7.02 18.70 -5.53
N ALA A 209 -7.03 17.49 -6.06
CA ALA A 209 -8.14 16.93 -6.83
C ALA A 209 -8.23 15.41 -6.63
N PRO A 210 -9.45 14.83 -6.68
CA PRO A 210 -9.61 13.39 -6.60
C PRO A 210 -8.94 12.68 -7.79
N PRO A 211 -8.47 11.43 -7.59
CA PRO A 211 -7.92 10.64 -8.68
C PRO A 211 -9.01 10.27 -9.71
N PRO A 212 -8.64 9.90 -10.94
CA PRO A 212 -9.57 9.32 -11.89
C PRO A 212 -10.27 8.07 -11.35
N PRO A 213 -11.40 7.64 -11.92
CA PRO A 213 -12.09 6.41 -11.55
C PRO A 213 -11.15 5.19 -11.53
N PRO A 214 -11.43 4.16 -10.71
CA PRO A 214 -10.64 2.93 -10.66
C PRO A 214 -10.51 2.25 -12.03
N LEU A 215 -9.39 1.56 -12.28
CA LEU A 215 -9.21 0.68 -13.46
C LEU A 215 -10.34 -0.35 -13.55
N ALA A 216 -10.75 -0.90 -12.40
CA ALA A 216 -11.82 -1.88 -12.29
C ALA A 216 -13.17 -1.35 -12.84
N SER A 217 -13.39 -0.03 -12.86
CA SER A 217 -14.62 0.56 -13.42
C SER A 217 -14.74 0.38 -14.93
N TRP A 218 -13.61 0.28 -15.64
CA TRP A 218 -13.56 0.02 -17.07
C TRP A 218 -13.29 -1.46 -17.41
N ALA A 219 -12.54 -2.16 -16.55
CA ALA A 219 -12.21 -3.57 -16.75
C ALA A 219 -13.37 -4.54 -16.40
N GLY A 220 -14.35 -4.11 -15.58
CA GLY A 220 -15.52 -4.90 -15.22
C GLY A 220 -15.15 -6.26 -14.62
N ASP A 221 -15.69 -7.33 -15.16
CA ASP A 221 -15.46 -8.70 -14.67
C ASP A 221 -14.02 -9.23 -14.90
N ALA A 222 -13.15 -8.43 -15.51
CA ALA A 222 -11.72 -8.75 -15.63
C ALA A 222 -10.88 -8.15 -14.50
N ALA A 223 -11.49 -7.57 -13.46
CA ALA A 223 -10.75 -6.97 -12.35
C ALA A 223 -11.21 -7.44 -10.98
N VAL A 224 -10.25 -7.56 -10.05
CA VAL A 224 -10.46 -7.60 -8.60
C VAL A 224 -9.98 -6.27 -8.04
N TYR A 225 -10.81 -5.63 -7.21
CA TYR A 225 -10.47 -4.40 -6.52
C TYR A 225 -10.26 -4.65 -5.03
N LEU A 226 -9.19 -4.09 -4.46
CA LEU A 226 -8.85 -4.16 -3.04
C LEU A 226 -8.92 -2.76 -2.42
N GLY A 227 -9.55 -2.67 -1.26
CA GLY A 227 -9.62 -1.42 -0.49
C GLY A 227 -9.31 -1.64 0.99
N SER A 228 -9.07 -0.54 1.70
CA SER A 228 -8.63 -0.60 3.10
C SER A 228 -9.19 0.54 3.92
N PHE A 229 -9.63 0.24 5.14
CA PHE A 229 -9.98 1.26 6.15
C PHE A 229 -8.75 1.79 6.91
N SER A 230 -7.59 1.18 6.72
CA SER A 230 -6.38 1.48 7.51
C SER A 230 -5.86 2.91 7.36
N LYS A 231 -6.15 3.59 6.24
CA LYS A 231 -5.57 4.91 5.94
C LYS A 231 -6.55 6.07 6.15
N VAL A 232 -7.84 5.75 6.23
CA VAL A 232 -8.92 6.74 6.38
C VAL A 232 -9.66 6.63 7.71
N LEU A 233 -9.51 5.50 8.44
CA LEU A 233 -10.17 5.27 9.72
C LEU A 233 -9.14 4.90 10.80
N ALA A 234 -8.75 3.62 10.89
CA ALA A 234 -7.71 3.17 11.82
C ALA A 234 -7.12 1.83 11.40
N PRO A 235 -5.77 1.68 11.33
CA PRO A 235 -5.12 0.44 10.93
C PRO A 235 -5.30 -0.68 11.97
N GLY A 236 -5.49 -0.35 13.25
CA GLY A 236 -5.68 -1.30 14.34
C GLY A 236 -6.97 -2.11 14.25
N LEU A 237 -7.99 -1.64 13.53
CA LEU A 237 -9.23 -2.37 13.28
C LEU A 237 -9.02 -3.61 12.41
N ARG A 238 -7.94 -3.66 11.63
CA ARG A 238 -7.66 -4.74 10.69
C ARG A 238 -8.82 -4.99 9.73
N LEU A 239 -9.38 -3.92 9.16
CA LEU A 239 -10.45 -3.99 8.17
C LEU A 239 -9.98 -3.56 6.79
N GLY A 240 -10.34 -4.37 5.83
CA GLY A 240 -10.23 -4.12 4.40
C GLY A 240 -11.38 -4.81 3.68
N TYR A 241 -11.39 -4.72 2.38
CA TYR A 241 -12.37 -5.39 1.55
C TYR A 241 -11.81 -5.68 0.17
N LEU A 242 -12.41 -6.64 -0.51
CA LEU A 242 -12.25 -6.82 -1.93
C LEU A 242 -13.61 -6.83 -2.62
N ALA A 243 -13.64 -6.31 -3.84
CA ALA A 243 -14.75 -6.51 -4.77
C ALA A 243 -14.25 -7.38 -5.92
N ALA A 244 -14.99 -8.45 -6.21
CA ALA A 244 -14.57 -9.44 -7.19
C ALA A 244 -15.71 -9.81 -8.15
N PRO A 245 -15.39 -10.27 -9.37
CA PRO A 245 -16.37 -10.83 -10.29
C PRO A 245 -17.18 -11.97 -9.66
N LYS A 246 -18.45 -12.05 -9.97
CA LYS A 246 -19.36 -13.09 -9.44
C LYS A 246 -18.84 -14.51 -9.66
N ALA A 247 -18.15 -14.75 -10.77
CA ALA A 247 -17.56 -16.06 -11.09
C ALA A 247 -16.39 -16.43 -10.17
N LEU A 248 -15.62 -15.44 -9.70
CA LEU A 248 -14.45 -15.65 -8.83
C LEU A 248 -14.80 -15.61 -7.33
N PHE A 249 -15.81 -14.83 -6.97
CA PHE A 249 -16.21 -14.58 -5.58
C PHE A 249 -16.37 -15.84 -4.73
N PRO A 250 -17.05 -16.93 -5.19
CA PRO A 250 -17.22 -18.14 -4.38
C PRO A 250 -15.89 -18.79 -3.98
N LYS A 251 -14.86 -18.72 -4.83
CA LYS A 251 -13.54 -19.30 -4.54
C LYS A 251 -12.75 -18.44 -3.53
N LEU A 252 -12.84 -17.14 -3.65
CA LEU A 252 -12.26 -16.22 -2.65
C LEU A 252 -12.94 -16.39 -1.29
N LEU A 253 -14.27 -16.55 -1.26
CA LEU A 253 -15.03 -16.81 -0.05
C LEU A 253 -14.63 -18.15 0.62
N GLN A 254 -14.52 -19.23 -0.16
CA GLN A 254 -14.06 -20.54 0.34
C GLN A 254 -12.64 -20.46 0.92
N ALA A 255 -11.74 -19.73 0.25
CA ALA A 255 -10.37 -19.49 0.75
C ALA A 255 -10.37 -18.66 2.04
N LYS A 256 -11.26 -17.66 2.15
CA LYS A 256 -11.47 -16.85 3.37
C LYS A 256 -11.97 -17.71 4.53
N GLN A 257 -12.98 -18.56 4.30
CA GLN A 257 -13.51 -19.48 5.29
C GLN A 257 -12.42 -20.41 5.84
N ALA A 258 -11.56 -20.93 4.98
CA ALA A 258 -10.45 -21.78 5.37
C ALA A 258 -9.32 -21.03 6.11
N ALA A 259 -9.19 -19.70 5.91
CA ALA A 259 -8.14 -18.88 6.52
C ALA A 259 -8.48 -18.46 7.97
N ASP A 260 -9.68 -17.90 8.18
CA ASP A 260 -10.07 -17.32 9.46
C ASP A 260 -11.58 -17.33 9.74
N LEU A 261 -12.35 -18.13 9.02
CA LEU A 261 -13.82 -18.17 9.02
C LEU A 261 -14.45 -16.85 8.55
N HIS A 262 -14.20 -15.78 9.29
CA HIS A 262 -14.68 -14.43 9.02
C HIS A 262 -13.78 -13.39 9.67
N THR A 263 -13.76 -12.17 9.15
CA THR A 263 -13.17 -11.01 9.83
C THR A 263 -13.96 -10.71 11.11
N PRO A 264 -13.32 -10.29 12.22
CA PRO A 264 -14.01 -10.05 13.51
C PRO A 264 -15.27 -9.21 13.35
N GLY A 265 -16.44 -9.81 13.72
CA GLY A 265 -17.76 -9.19 13.54
C GLY A 265 -17.93 -7.90 14.35
N PHE A 266 -17.35 -7.85 15.54
CA PHE A 266 -17.33 -6.66 16.39
C PHE A 266 -16.67 -5.47 15.68
N ASN A 267 -15.48 -5.67 15.09
CA ASN A 267 -14.76 -4.59 14.40
C ASN A 267 -15.52 -4.09 13.16
N GLN A 268 -16.22 -4.98 12.46
CA GLN A 268 -17.04 -4.61 11.31
C GLN A 268 -18.26 -3.75 11.72
N ARG A 269 -18.94 -4.12 12.81
CA ARG A 269 -20.06 -3.33 13.35
C ARG A 269 -19.59 -1.99 13.88
N LEU A 270 -18.46 -1.97 14.60
CA LEU A 270 -17.83 -0.76 15.09
C LEU A 270 -17.50 0.21 13.94
N ALA A 271 -16.83 -0.29 12.90
CA ALA A 271 -16.50 0.53 11.73
C ALA A 271 -17.76 1.05 11.04
N TYR A 272 -18.76 0.20 10.80
CA TYR A 272 -20.03 0.60 10.20
C TYR A 272 -20.73 1.69 11.03
N GLU A 273 -20.78 1.52 12.35
CA GLU A 273 -21.41 2.48 13.26
C GLU A 273 -20.74 3.86 13.21
N VAL A 274 -19.43 3.91 12.95
CA VAL A 274 -18.72 5.18 12.74
C VAL A 274 -19.01 5.77 11.35
N VAL A 275 -18.99 4.95 10.29
CA VAL A 275 -18.99 5.49 8.91
C VAL A 275 -20.38 5.73 8.32
N ARG A 276 -21.44 5.11 8.86
CA ARG A 276 -22.79 5.10 8.27
C ARG A 276 -23.41 6.48 8.04
N ASP A 277 -23.08 7.47 8.88
CA ASP A 277 -23.67 8.80 8.88
C ASP A 277 -22.76 9.87 8.25
N GLY A 278 -22.02 9.53 7.19
CA GLY A 278 -21.17 10.47 6.46
C GLY A 278 -19.96 10.95 7.28
N PHE A 279 -19.44 10.11 8.17
CA PHE A 279 -18.28 10.46 8.99
C PHE A 279 -17.03 10.68 8.15
N LEU A 280 -16.73 9.78 7.17
CA LEU A 280 -15.53 9.89 6.37
C LEU A 280 -15.53 11.15 5.48
N GLU A 281 -16.68 11.59 5.00
CA GLU A 281 -16.83 12.80 4.21
C GLU A 281 -16.40 14.06 4.98
N ARG A 282 -16.54 14.04 6.32
CA ARG A 282 -16.09 15.13 7.21
C ARG A 282 -14.67 14.91 7.73
N HIS A 283 -14.29 13.68 7.98
CA HIS A 283 -13.01 13.32 8.61
C HIS A 283 -11.83 13.31 7.63
N VAL A 284 -11.97 12.68 6.46
CA VAL A 284 -10.89 12.55 5.47
C VAL A 284 -10.33 13.90 5.00
N PRO A 285 -11.13 14.97 4.81
CA PRO A 285 -10.58 16.30 4.52
C PRO A 285 -9.59 16.82 5.56
N THR A 286 -9.76 16.50 6.84
CA THR A 286 -8.81 16.90 7.89
C THR A 286 -7.48 16.17 7.77
N ILE A 287 -7.52 14.87 7.43
CA ILE A 287 -6.32 14.07 7.13
C ILE A 287 -5.59 14.65 5.91
N ARG A 288 -6.33 14.94 4.83
CA ARG A 288 -5.77 15.53 3.59
C ARG A 288 -5.07 16.86 3.86
N ALA A 289 -5.70 17.75 4.62
CA ALA A 289 -5.11 19.05 4.94
C ALA A 289 -3.79 18.91 5.70
N ARG A 290 -3.75 18.03 6.72
CA ARG A 290 -2.54 17.73 7.49
C ARG A 290 -1.45 17.14 6.59
N TYR A 291 -1.77 16.09 5.82
CA TYR A 291 -0.79 15.41 4.97
C TYR A 291 -0.28 16.32 3.84
N LYS A 292 -1.13 17.19 3.30
CA LYS A 292 -0.71 18.20 2.32
C LYS A 292 0.32 19.16 2.90
N ALA A 293 0.10 19.68 4.12
CA ALA A 293 1.06 20.56 4.79
C ALA A 293 2.41 19.84 5.03
N GLN A 294 2.38 18.60 5.47
CA GLN A 294 3.59 17.79 5.68
C GLN A 294 4.30 17.46 4.34
N ARG A 295 3.54 17.14 3.27
CA ARG A 295 4.09 16.96 1.92
C ARG A 295 4.81 18.23 1.42
N ASP A 296 4.20 19.39 1.62
CA ASP A 296 4.75 20.67 1.19
C ASP A 296 6.01 21.03 1.99
N ALA A 297 6.02 20.76 3.31
CA ALA A 297 7.22 20.91 4.13
C ALA A 297 8.34 19.97 3.66
N MET A 298 8.03 18.70 3.37
CA MET A 298 9.05 17.78 2.86
C MET A 298 9.57 18.21 1.49
N ARG A 299 8.72 18.68 0.58
CA ARG A 299 9.16 19.23 -0.70
C ARG A 299 10.18 20.36 -0.51
N ALA A 300 9.84 21.35 0.32
CA ALA A 300 10.72 22.49 0.58
C ALA A 300 12.05 22.05 1.22
N ALA A 301 12.02 21.07 2.12
CA ALA A 301 13.23 20.53 2.74
C ALA A 301 14.10 19.77 1.72
N LEU A 302 13.49 18.94 0.85
CA LEU A 302 14.20 18.22 -0.22
C LEU A 302 14.89 19.20 -1.18
N GLU A 303 14.18 20.25 -1.62
CA GLU A 303 14.74 21.31 -2.50
C GLU A 303 15.93 22.04 -1.85
N ARG A 304 15.92 22.22 -0.53
CA ARG A 304 16.95 22.96 0.21
C ARG A 304 18.18 22.13 0.53
N HIS A 305 18.00 20.87 0.90
CA HIS A 305 19.05 20.08 1.55
C HIS A 305 19.60 18.93 0.72
N LEU A 306 18.84 18.39 -0.25
CA LEU A 306 19.39 17.29 -1.03
C LEU A 306 20.45 17.77 -2.02
N PRO A 307 21.56 17.00 -2.19
CA PRO A 307 22.59 17.37 -3.15
C PRO A 307 22.07 17.28 -4.60
N ALA A 308 22.75 18.01 -5.47
CA ALA A 308 22.46 17.98 -6.91
C ALA A 308 22.53 16.52 -7.46
N GLY A 309 21.65 16.19 -8.40
CA GLY A 309 21.53 14.86 -8.97
C GLY A 309 20.50 13.96 -8.30
N CYS A 310 19.99 14.31 -7.11
CA CYS A 310 18.79 13.66 -6.56
C CYS A 310 17.56 14.06 -7.39
N ARG A 311 16.66 13.12 -7.63
CA ARG A 311 15.41 13.37 -8.39
C ARG A 311 14.22 12.79 -7.64
N TRP A 312 13.08 13.48 -7.74
CA TRP A 312 11.79 13.02 -7.21
C TRP A 312 10.63 13.67 -7.97
N GLN A 313 9.46 13.10 -7.85
CA GLN A 313 8.19 13.71 -8.29
C GLN A 313 7.41 14.18 -7.07
N LEU A 314 6.70 15.31 -7.20
CA LEU A 314 5.79 15.79 -6.14
C LEU A 314 4.53 14.90 -6.12
N PRO A 315 4.26 14.18 -5.02
CA PRO A 315 3.06 13.37 -4.95
C PRO A 315 1.80 14.25 -4.82
N ALA A 316 0.78 13.94 -5.61
CA ALA A 316 -0.50 14.62 -5.56
C ALA A 316 -1.43 14.09 -4.46
N GLY A 317 -0.97 13.14 -3.67
CA GLY A 317 -1.69 12.50 -2.58
C GLY A 317 -0.85 11.41 -1.91
N GLY A 318 -1.49 10.60 -1.08
CA GLY A 318 -0.83 9.47 -0.41
C GLY A 318 0.10 9.90 0.73
N MET A 319 1.21 9.18 0.87
CA MET A 319 2.03 9.24 2.09
C MET A 319 3.54 9.31 1.81
N PHE A 320 3.99 9.23 0.54
CA PHE A 320 5.38 8.93 0.22
C PHE A 320 5.98 9.83 -0.84
N PHE A 321 7.28 10.17 -0.63
CA PHE A 321 8.20 10.55 -1.69
C PHE A 321 9.08 9.38 -2.08
N TRP A 322 9.33 9.25 -3.38
CA TRP A 322 10.32 8.34 -3.95
C TRP A 322 11.49 9.14 -4.47
N ILE A 323 12.67 8.88 -3.93
CA ILE A 323 13.87 9.63 -4.26
C ILE A 323 14.79 8.71 -5.08
N GLU A 324 15.25 9.21 -6.21
CA GLU A 324 16.36 8.65 -6.97
C GLU A 324 17.64 9.38 -6.59
N LEU A 325 18.63 8.64 -6.16
CA LEU A 325 19.95 9.15 -5.76
C LEU A 325 20.86 9.32 -6.98
N PRO A 326 21.90 10.14 -6.89
CA PRO A 326 22.98 10.16 -7.88
C PRO A 326 23.57 8.78 -8.12
N ALA A 327 24.03 8.52 -9.36
CA ALA A 327 24.66 7.27 -9.72
C ALA A 327 25.86 6.93 -8.80
N GLY A 328 25.97 5.66 -8.44
CA GLY A 328 27.04 5.17 -7.57
C GLY A 328 26.69 5.14 -6.08
N LEU A 329 25.58 5.75 -5.65
CA LEU A 329 25.11 5.63 -4.27
C LEU A 329 24.22 4.39 -4.08
N ASP A 330 24.41 3.68 -2.98
CA ASP A 330 23.57 2.55 -2.54
C ASP A 330 22.79 2.93 -1.28
N ALA A 331 21.48 3.07 -1.40
CA ALA A 331 20.62 3.47 -0.30
C ALA A 331 20.63 2.46 0.87
N ALA A 332 20.85 1.19 0.62
CA ALA A 332 20.94 0.19 1.68
C ALA A 332 22.26 0.30 2.44
N ALA A 333 23.37 0.50 1.75
CA ALA A 333 24.68 0.72 2.38
C ALA A 333 24.76 2.04 3.16
N LEU A 334 24.00 3.07 2.75
CA LEU A 334 23.94 4.36 3.42
C LEU A 334 23.05 4.40 4.66
N LEU A 335 22.09 3.47 4.79
CA LEU A 335 21.10 3.47 5.87
C LEU A 335 21.75 3.47 7.28
N PRO A 336 22.79 2.67 7.59
CA PRO A 336 23.43 2.70 8.91
C PRO A 336 24.02 4.08 9.25
N ARG A 337 24.61 4.79 8.28
CA ARG A 337 25.15 6.15 8.46
C ARG A 337 24.05 7.16 8.70
N ALA A 338 22.93 7.05 7.96
CA ALA A 338 21.77 7.92 8.18
C ALA A 338 21.17 7.71 9.58
N VAL A 339 21.05 6.46 10.02
CA VAL A 339 20.58 6.14 11.39
C VAL A 339 21.53 6.68 12.46
N ALA A 340 22.84 6.55 12.26
CA ALA A 340 23.83 7.14 13.17
C ALA A 340 23.75 8.68 13.22
N ALA A 341 23.40 9.31 12.09
CA ALA A 341 23.15 10.75 12.02
C ALA A 341 21.78 11.17 12.60
N GLY A 342 20.88 10.23 12.93
CA GLY A 342 19.58 10.50 13.55
C GLY A 342 18.40 10.54 12.58
N VAL A 343 18.52 10.01 11.37
CA VAL A 343 17.41 9.93 10.41
C VAL A 343 17.30 8.53 9.81
N ALA A 344 16.06 8.06 9.53
CA ALA A 344 15.82 6.79 8.91
C ALA A 344 14.84 6.89 7.74
N TYR A 345 15.09 6.08 6.70
CA TYR A 345 14.29 5.91 5.49
C TYR A 345 14.16 4.44 5.10
N VAL A 346 13.42 4.13 4.05
CA VAL A 346 13.37 2.77 3.48
C VAL A 346 14.19 2.73 2.19
N PRO A 347 15.26 1.90 2.10
CA PRO A 347 15.96 1.64 0.84
C PRO A 347 15.01 1.10 -0.23
N GLY A 348 15.22 1.48 -1.49
CA GLY A 348 14.30 1.16 -2.57
C GLY A 348 14.44 -0.25 -3.12
N ALA A 349 15.59 -0.87 -3.02
CA ALA A 349 15.87 -2.17 -3.63
C ALA A 349 14.82 -3.26 -3.36
N PRO A 350 14.25 -3.42 -2.13
CA PRO A 350 13.24 -4.44 -1.85
C PRO A 350 11.90 -4.26 -2.57
N PHE A 351 11.60 -3.08 -3.11
CA PHE A 351 10.35 -2.82 -3.86
C PHE A 351 10.40 -3.30 -5.32
N TYR A 352 11.51 -3.86 -5.76
CA TYR A 352 11.67 -4.42 -7.10
C TYR A 352 11.57 -5.94 -7.05
N ALA A 353 10.62 -6.50 -7.79
CA ALA A 353 10.43 -7.96 -7.88
C ALA A 353 11.54 -8.67 -8.67
N GLN A 354 12.18 -7.93 -9.58
CA GLN A 354 13.31 -8.35 -10.40
C GLN A 354 14.44 -7.34 -10.20
N THR A 355 15.26 -7.07 -11.15
CA THR A 355 16.45 -6.20 -11.13
C THR A 355 16.32 -4.99 -10.16
N PRO A 356 16.84 -5.09 -8.91
CA PRO A 356 16.66 -4.04 -7.92
C PRO A 356 17.51 -2.81 -8.24
N ARG A 357 16.92 -1.62 -8.16
CA ARG A 357 17.66 -0.36 -8.17
C ARG A 357 18.11 -0.01 -6.76
N ARG A 358 19.42 0.09 -6.57
CA ARG A 358 20.05 0.40 -5.27
C ARG A 358 20.11 1.90 -4.99
N ASP A 359 20.04 2.70 -6.03
CA ASP A 359 20.07 4.17 -6.04
C ASP A 359 18.71 4.82 -5.74
N THR A 360 17.83 4.13 -5.02
CA THR A 360 16.49 4.62 -4.71
C THR A 360 16.16 4.48 -3.23
N LEU A 361 15.30 5.38 -2.71
CA LEU A 361 14.78 5.28 -1.36
C LEU A 361 13.37 5.89 -1.26
N ARG A 362 12.61 5.45 -0.24
CA ARG A 362 11.29 5.98 0.08
C ARG A 362 11.32 6.79 1.38
N LEU A 363 10.71 7.98 1.34
CA LEU A 363 10.44 8.81 2.52
C LEU A 363 8.93 8.88 2.77
N SER A 364 8.51 8.73 4.02
CA SER A 364 7.15 9.00 4.48
C SER A 364 7.11 10.36 5.17
N PHE A 365 6.09 11.17 4.84
CA PHE A 365 5.94 12.52 5.41
C PHE A 365 4.82 12.63 6.46
N VAL A 366 4.04 11.58 6.72
CA VAL A 366 2.77 11.70 7.45
C VAL A 366 2.87 11.53 8.96
N THR A 367 3.95 10.95 9.48
CA THR A 367 4.09 10.58 10.90
C THR A 367 4.90 11.57 11.74
N VAL A 368 5.46 12.60 11.13
CA VAL A 368 6.32 13.57 11.80
C VAL A 368 5.89 15.00 11.50
N SER A 369 6.15 15.94 12.43
CA SER A 369 5.79 17.34 12.21
C SER A 369 6.65 17.99 11.11
N PRO A 370 6.20 19.12 10.51
CA PRO A 370 6.97 19.86 9.51
C PRO A 370 8.39 20.22 9.96
N GLU A 371 8.58 20.59 11.23
CA GLU A 371 9.89 20.94 11.80
C GLU A 371 10.81 19.72 11.86
N ARG A 372 10.26 18.57 12.23
CA ARG A 372 11.02 17.31 12.25
C ARG A 372 11.30 16.78 10.85
N ILE A 373 10.42 17.04 9.88
CA ILE A 373 10.68 16.74 8.46
C ILE A 373 11.89 17.55 8.00
N GLU A 374 11.91 18.86 8.24
CA GLU A 374 13.02 19.75 7.89
C GLU A 374 14.34 19.23 8.49
N ALA A 375 14.37 18.96 9.79
CA ALA A 375 15.54 18.44 10.48
C ALA A 375 16.01 17.08 9.92
N GLY A 376 15.10 16.14 9.70
CA GLY A 376 15.43 14.83 9.18
C GLY A 376 15.97 14.86 7.75
N VAL A 377 15.39 15.71 6.89
CA VAL A 377 15.86 15.86 5.50
C VAL A 377 17.22 16.58 5.46
N ALA A 378 17.47 17.55 6.35
CA ALA A 378 18.78 18.19 6.48
C ALA A 378 19.88 17.18 6.88
N LEU A 379 19.61 16.28 7.85
CA LEU A 379 20.51 15.20 8.23
C LEU A 379 20.77 14.24 7.07
N LEU A 380 19.72 13.84 6.36
CA LEU A 380 19.84 12.96 5.17
C LEU A 380 20.69 13.64 4.09
N GLY A 381 20.45 14.92 3.81
CA GLY A 381 21.23 15.71 2.84
C GLY A 381 22.72 15.75 3.19
N GLY A 382 23.06 15.94 4.47
CA GLY A 382 24.44 15.87 4.97
C GLY A 382 25.11 14.53 4.69
N VAL A 383 24.43 13.41 5.03
CA VAL A 383 24.92 12.04 4.78
C VAL A 383 25.15 11.79 3.28
N LEU A 384 24.22 12.20 2.43
CA LEU A 384 24.36 12.04 0.97
C LEU A 384 25.50 12.90 0.41
N ALA A 385 25.66 14.14 0.88
CA ALA A 385 26.73 15.02 0.44
C ALA A 385 28.12 14.52 0.85
N GLU A 386 28.26 13.91 2.03
CA GLU A 386 29.48 13.25 2.48
C GLU A 386 29.80 12.01 1.61
N ALA A 387 28.81 11.18 1.34
CA ALA A 387 28.97 9.98 0.53
C ALA A 387 29.38 10.30 -0.93
N LEU A 388 28.91 11.43 -1.48
CA LEU A 388 29.32 11.88 -2.82
C LEU A 388 30.76 12.41 -2.86
N ARG A 389 31.29 12.94 -1.73
CA ARG A 389 32.67 13.43 -1.63
C ARG A 389 33.68 12.28 -1.45
N ASP A 390 33.29 11.21 -0.77
CA ASP A 390 34.13 10.05 -0.50
C ASP A 390 33.39 8.73 -0.78
N PRO A 391 33.33 8.33 -2.07
CA PRO A 391 32.69 7.06 -2.44
C PRO A 391 33.41 5.81 -1.92
N ALA A 392 34.71 5.89 -1.62
CA ALA A 392 35.50 4.77 -1.14
C ALA A 392 35.12 4.32 0.28
N ALA A 393 34.70 5.26 1.13
CA ALA A 393 34.19 4.97 2.48
C ALA A 393 32.87 4.15 2.50
N LEU A 394 32.23 3.96 1.35
CA LEU A 394 31.04 3.10 1.22
C LEU A 394 31.38 1.61 1.11
N SER A 395 32.55 1.26 0.61
CA SER A 395 32.96 -0.15 0.41
C SER A 395 33.43 -0.83 1.71
N GLU A 396 33.94 -0.07 2.67
CA GLU A 396 34.44 -0.59 3.97
C GLU A 396 33.30 -0.90 4.96
N ALA A 397 32.13 -0.26 4.82
CA ALA A 397 30.98 -0.49 5.70
C ALA A 397 30.10 -1.70 5.27
N ALA A 398 30.35 -2.27 4.08
CA ALA A 398 29.63 -3.39 3.51
C ALA A 398 30.35 -4.73 3.66
N ALA A 399 31.56 -4.74 4.21
CA ALA A 399 32.36 -5.93 4.52
C ALA A 399 32.25 -6.27 6.02
#